data_e75c4dfba524fe24037ec92e72e2629b
#
_entry.id   e75c4dfba524fe24037ec92e72e2629b
#
_cell.length_a   1.000
_cell.length_b   1.000
_cell.length_c   1.000
_cell.angle_alpha   90.00
_cell.angle_beta   90.00
_cell.angle_gamma   90.00
#
_symmetry.space_group_name_H-M   'P 1'
#
loop_
_entity.id
_entity.type
_entity.pdbx_description
1 polymer ?
#
loop_
_entity_poly.entity_id
_entity_poly.type
_entity_poly.pdbx_seq_one_letter_code
_entity_poly.pdbx_strand_id
1 'polypeptide(L)'
;RVDRRQRQMCIRDRHSTAEIMENIRFTTELDDIVECDLVIENITEDIEKKNALYTRMNTICGASTVFGVNTSAISITALSKLMRHPENVVGVHFMNPVPLMHTVELIRGVHTAERTLNIFHHLFAQLNKTGIVVNDSPGFVTNRAMMIFVNEAIFMVQEQIARAEDIDTLFKTC
;
A
#
# COMPACT_ATOMS: atom_id res chain seq x y z
N ARG A 1 -14.45 2.26 -26.38
CA ARG A 1 -14.22 1.05 -25.50
C ARG A 1 -13.80 1.40 -24.06
N VAL A 2 -13.36 2.62 -23.79
CA VAL A 2 -13.14 3.16 -22.41
C VAL A 2 -14.46 3.27 -21.64
N ASP A 3 -15.54 3.48 -22.34
CA ASP A 3 -16.87 3.81 -21.84
C ASP A 3 -17.56 2.67 -21.04
N ARG A 4 -17.30 1.40 -21.30
CA ARG A 4 -17.99 0.29 -20.61
C ARG A 4 -17.46 0.00 -19.21
N ARG A 5 -16.14 0.16 -18.99
CA ARG A 5 -15.51 0.00 -17.64
C ARG A 5 -15.79 1.22 -16.76
N GLN A 6 -15.76 2.41 -17.34
CA GLN A 6 -16.11 3.64 -16.66
C GLN A 6 -17.60 3.68 -16.25
N ARG A 7 -18.52 3.20 -17.10
CA ARG A 7 -19.93 3.06 -16.75
C ARG A 7 -20.17 2.04 -15.64
N GLN A 8 -19.42 0.95 -15.56
CA GLN A 8 -19.53 -0.01 -14.47
C GLN A 8 -19.02 0.54 -13.14
N MET A 9 -18.05 1.45 -13.12
CA MET A 9 -17.65 2.19 -11.92
C MET A 9 -18.72 3.19 -11.51
N CYS A 10 -19.26 3.99 -12.42
CA CYS A 10 -20.32 4.97 -12.14
C CYS A 10 -21.67 4.37 -11.73
N ILE A 11 -21.99 3.15 -12.16
CA ILE A 11 -23.25 2.48 -11.77
C ILE A 11 -23.20 1.88 -10.35
N ARG A 12 -22.00 1.67 -9.79
CA ARG A 12 -21.83 1.17 -8.42
C ARG A 12 -21.87 2.25 -7.35
N ASP A 13 -21.55 3.48 -7.69
CA ASP A 13 -21.54 4.58 -6.73
C ASP A 13 -22.91 5.26 -6.70
N ARG A 14 -23.62 5.05 -5.60
CA ARG A 14 -24.93 5.70 -5.33
C ARG A 14 -24.79 7.21 -5.05
N HIS A 15 -23.55 7.71 -5.00
CA HIS A 15 -23.24 9.11 -4.68
C HIS A 15 -22.63 9.82 -5.89
N SER A 16 -23.00 11.07 -6.10
CA SER A 16 -22.38 11.93 -7.09
C SER A 16 -20.94 12.30 -6.66
N THR A 17 -20.11 12.66 -7.62
CA THR A 17 -18.75 13.16 -7.31
C THR A 17 -18.79 14.35 -6.35
N ALA A 18 -19.79 15.24 -6.46
CA ALA A 18 -19.97 16.38 -5.57
C ALA A 18 -20.21 15.94 -4.12
N GLU A 19 -21.15 15.00 -3.90
CA GLU A 19 -21.42 14.46 -2.57
C GLU A 19 -20.20 13.76 -1.94
N ILE A 20 -19.38 13.07 -2.75
CA ILE A 20 -18.14 12.46 -2.27
C ILE A 20 -17.15 13.53 -1.86
N MET A 21 -16.98 14.58 -2.67
CA MET A 21 -16.04 15.66 -2.40
C MET A 21 -16.38 16.48 -1.15
N GLU A 22 -17.66 16.57 -0.76
CA GLU A 22 -18.08 17.21 0.47
C GLU A 22 -17.54 16.52 1.75
N ASN A 23 -17.22 15.24 1.65
CA ASN A 23 -16.66 14.46 2.75
C ASN A 23 -15.12 14.43 2.75
N ILE A 24 -14.45 15.15 1.81
CA ILE A 24 -13.00 15.19 1.70
C ILE A 24 -12.50 16.57 2.09
N ARG A 25 -11.65 16.63 3.10
CA ARG A 25 -10.94 17.86 3.48
C ARG A 25 -9.49 17.77 2.98
N PHE A 26 -9.09 18.75 2.16
CA PHE A 26 -7.70 18.92 1.75
C PHE A 26 -6.97 19.86 2.71
N THR A 27 -5.77 19.49 3.12
CA THR A 27 -4.94 20.29 4.00
C THR A 27 -3.46 20.09 3.70
N THR A 28 -2.63 21.10 4.01
CA THR A 28 -1.17 21.01 4.02
C THR A 28 -0.61 20.92 5.44
N GLU A 29 -1.47 21.05 6.44
CA GLU A 29 -1.09 21.05 7.85
C GLU A 29 -1.15 19.63 8.41
N LEU A 30 0.02 19.09 8.81
CA LEU A 30 0.09 17.74 9.36
C LEU A 30 -0.69 17.63 10.68
N ASP A 31 -0.80 18.69 11.46
CA ASP A 31 -1.49 18.68 12.74
C ASP A 31 -3.00 18.42 12.61
N ASP A 32 -3.57 18.57 11.42
CA ASP A 32 -4.97 18.24 11.14
C ASP A 32 -5.30 16.74 11.28
N ILE A 33 -4.28 15.85 11.36
CA ILE A 33 -4.50 14.42 11.57
C ILE A 33 -4.69 14.04 13.05
N VAL A 34 -4.69 14.99 13.97
CA VAL A 34 -4.76 14.76 15.43
C VAL A 34 -5.98 13.92 15.85
N GLU A 35 -7.11 14.10 15.18
CA GLU A 35 -8.38 13.41 15.48
C GLU A 35 -8.61 12.19 14.58
N CYS A 36 -7.65 11.81 13.72
CA CYS A 36 -7.82 10.67 12.83
C CYS A 36 -7.73 9.35 13.60
N ASP A 37 -8.71 8.47 13.39
CA ASP A 37 -8.69 7.11 13.91
C ASP A 37 -7.70 6.22 13.13
N LEU A 38 -7.53 6.52 11.82
CA LEU A 38 -6.69 5.76 10.91
C LEU A 38 -5.96 6.70 9.96
N VAL A 39 -4.66 6.45 9.78
CA VAL A 39 -3.79 7.18 8.85
C VAL A 39 -3.17 6.20 7.86
N ILE A 40 -3.33 6.45 6.56
CA ILE A 40 -2.57 5.74 5.51
C ILE A 40 -1.49 6.69 5.02
N GLU A 41 -0.24 6.37 5.33
CA GLU A 41 0.92 7.13 4.89
C GLU A 41 1.32 6.68 3.49
N ASN A 42 1.39 7.64 2.57
CA ASN A 42 1.67 7.40 1.15
C ASN A 42 2.67 8.41 0.59
N ILE A 43 3.68 8.80 1.38
CA ILE A 43 4.77 9.63 0.90
C ILE A 43 5.79 8.81 0.08
N THR A 44 6.80 9.48 -0.45
CA THR A 44 7.85 8.84 -1.25
C THR A 44 8.56 7.70 -0.52
N GLU A 45 9.08 6.73 -1.27
CA GLU A 45 9.82 5.56 -0.78
C GLU A 45 11.24 5.96 -0.35
N ASP A 46 11.32 6.74 0.71
CA ASP A 46 12.55 7.31 1.28
C ASP A 46 12.49 7.12 2.80
N ILE A 47 13.40 6.31 3.34
CA ILE A 47 13.40 5.93 4.75
C ILE A 47 13.61 7.14 5.69
N GLU A 48 14.45 8.10 5.29
CA GLU A 48 14.73 9.27 6.13
C GLU A 48 13.51 10.17 6.23
N LYS A 49 12.83 10.40 5.10
CA LYS A 49 11.58 11.18 5.07
C LYS A 49 10.47 10.49 5.83
N LYS A 50 10.33 9.17 5.67
CA LYS A 50 9.35 8.39 6.46
C LYS A 50 9.69 8.48 7.96
N ASN A 51 10.93 8.29 8.36
CA ASN A 51 11.34 8.40 9.76
C ASN A 51 11.01 9.78 10.35
N ALA A 52 11.30 10.85 9.63
CA ALA A 52 10.98 12.20 10.06
C ALA A 52 9.46 12.41 10.22
N LEU A 53 8.66 11.91 9.27
CA LEU A 53 7.20 11.98 9.33
C LEU A 53 6.66 11.17 10.52
N TYR A 54 7.09 9.91 10.71
CA TYR A 54 6.64 9.05 11.81
C TYR A 54 6.99 9.64 13.18
N THR A 55 8.17 10.26 13.30
CA THR A 55 8.54 10.98 14.53
C THR A 55 7.57 12.12 14.84
N ARG A 56 7.15 12.89 13.84
CA ARG A 56 6.15 13.94 14.01
C ARG A 56 4.76 13.38 14.32
N MET A 57 4.28 12.40 13.55
CA MET A 57 2.97 11.76 13.78
C MET A 57 2.85 11.17 15.18
N ASN A 58 3.95 10.65 15.72
CA ASN A 58 4.02 10.13 17.08
C ASN A 58 3.76 11.18 18.18
N THR A 59 3.94 12.46 17.88
CA THR A 59 3.63 13.56 18.82
C THR A 59 2.23 14.15 18.61
N ILE A 60 1.65 13.97 17.44
CA ILE A 60 0.37 14.55 17.03
C ILE A 60 -0.78 13.57 17.30
N CYS A 61 -0.64 12.33 16.86
CA CYS A 61 -1.73 11.35 16.88
C CYS A 61 -1.97 10.75 18.27
N GLY A 62 -3.22 10.39 18.52
CA GLY A 62 -3.65 9.72 19.73
C GLY A 62 -3.13 8.29 19.87
N ALA A 63 -3.20 7.74 21.10
CA ALA A 63 -2.76 6.37 21.39
C ALA A 63 -3.56 5.28 20.68
N SER A 64 -4.78 5.59 20.24
CA SER A 64 -5.67 4.66 19.54
C SER A 64 -5.53 4.69 18.01
N THR A 65 -4.89 5.73 17.45
CA THR A 65 -4.71 5.88 16.00
C THR A 65 -3.94 4.70 15.43
N VAL A 66 -4.44 4.11 14.34
CA VAL A 66 -3.75 3.04 13.62
C VAL A 66 -3.13 3.56 12.33
N PHE A 67 -2.00 2.99 11.94
CA PHE A 67 -1.19 3.48 10.83
C PHE A 67 -1.00 2.39 9.78
N GLY A 68 -1.40 2.69 8.54
CA GLY A 68 -1.07 1.91 7.35
C GLY A 68 0.12 2.54 6.62
N VAL A 69 1.23 1.85 6.57
CA VAL A 69 2.44 2.29 5.86
C VAL A 69 2.37 1.81 4.42
N ASN A 70 2.19 2.69 3.46
CA ASN A 70 2.34 2.29 2.06
C ASN A 70 3.82 2.30 1.67
N THR A 71 4.34 1.11 1.42
CA THR A 71 5.74 0.88 1.04
C THR A 71 5.85 -0.39 0.21
N SER A 72 6.81 -0.43 -0.69
CA SER A 72 7.10 -1.60 -1.53
C SER A 72 8.23 -2.47 -0.98
N ALA A 73 9.08 -1.93 -0.08
CA ALA A 73 10.26 -2.64 0.39
C ALA A 73 10.76 -2.24 1.79
N ILE A 74 10.30 -1.12 2.34
CA ILE A 74 10.78 -0.64 3.65
C ILE A 74 10.19 -1.50 4.76
N SER A 75 11.02 -1.95 5.71
CA SER A 75 10.61 -2.78 6.83
C SER A 75 9.61 -2.07 7.73
N ILE A 76 8.44 -2.66 7.90
CA ILE A 76 7.40 -2.21 8.81
C ILE A 76 7.87 -2.30 10.26
N THR A 77 8.59 -3.37 10.57
CA THR A 77 9.20 -3.58 11.90
C THR A 77 10.16 -2.44 12.27
N ALA A 78 10.98 -1.99 11.32
CA ALA A 78 11.91 -0.89 11.56
C ALA A 78 11.19 0.45 11.77
N LEU A 79 10.20 0.76 10.93
CA LEU A 79 9.42 2.00 11.03
C LEU A 79 8.57 2.04 12.31
N SER A 80 7.94 0.93 12.68
CA SER A 80 7.07 0.87 13.86
C SER A 80 7.80 1.17 15.17
N LYS A 81 9.11 0.90 15.25
CA LYS A 81 9.93 1.21 16.43
C LYS A 81 9.99 2.70 16.77
N LEU A 82 9.71 3.57 15.81
CA LEU A 82 9.67 5.02 16.02
C LEU A 82 8.38 5.48 16.72
N MET A 83 7.37 4.62 16.78
CA MET A 83 6.06 4.92 17.32
C MET A 83 5.97 4.51 18.79
N ARG A 84 5.23 5.30 19.59
CA ARG A 84 4.91 4.95 21.01
C ARG A 84 4.06 3.69 21.09
N HIS A 85 3.25 3.45 20.06
CA HIS A 85 2.34 2.33 19.92
C HIS A 85 2.68 1.54 18.65
N PRO A 86 3.82 0.81 18.62
CA PRO A 86 4.24 0.06 17.44
C PRO A 86 3.25 -1.04 17.04
N GLU A 87 2.41 -1.49 17.97
CA GLU A 87 1.35 -2.46 17.73
C GLU A 87 0.24 -1.93 16.83
N ASN A 88 0.14 -0.61 16.67
CA ASN A 88 -0.85 0.05 15.81
C ASN A 88 -0.37 0.24 14.36
N VAL A 89 0.83 -0.22 14.02
CA VAL A 89 1.43 -0.03 12.70
C VAL A 89 1.36 -1.31 11.88
N VAL A 90 0.91 -1.22 10.65
CA VAL A 90 0.86 -2.30 9.66
C VAL A 90 1.29 -1.77 8.29
N GLY A 91 1.95 -2.57 7.48
CA GLY A 91 2.21 -2.23 6.09
C GLY A 91 0.96 -2.44 5.22
N VAL A 92 0.74 -1.54 4.27
CA VAL A 92 -0.36 -1.62 3.31
C VAL A 92 0.20 -1.42 1.91
N HIS A 93 0.62 -2.51 1.28
CA HIS A 93 1.20 -2.46 -0.06
C HIS A 93 0.10 -2.60 -1.11
N PHE A 94 -0.30 -1.47 -1.67
CA PHE A 94 -1.31 -1.41 -2.72
C PHE A 94 -0.71 -1.78 -4.08
N MET A 95 -1.44 -2.59 -4.84
CA MET A 95 -1.09 -2.91 -6.21
C MET A 95 -1.54 -1.80 -7.16
N ASN A 96 -0.67 -1.36 -8.05
CA ASN A 96 -0.98 -0.31 -9.02
C ASN A 96 -1.58 -0.91 -10.31
N PRO A 97 -2.66 -0.36 -10.88
CA PRO A 97 -3.44 0.82 -10.45
C PRO A 97 -4.41 0.51 -9.29
N VAL A 98 -4.30 1.25 -8.20
CA VAL A 98 -5.06 0.99 -6.95
C VAL A 98 -6.57 0.84 -7.16
N PRO A 99 -7.27 1.66 -7.98
CA PRO A 99 -8.71 1.52 -8.18
C PRO A 99 -9.12 0.21 -8.88
N LEU A 100 -8.22 -0.40 -9.65
CA LEU A 100 -8.51 -1.59 -10.46
C LEU A 100 -8.10 -2.90 -9.77
N MET A 101 -7.11 -2.83 -8.91
CA MET A 101 -6.56 -4.02 -8.22
C MET A 101 -7.36 -4.31 -6.97
N HIS A 102 -7.79 -5.58 -6.82
CA HIS A 102 -8.64 -6.00 -5.70
C HIS A 102 -7.85 -6.46 -4.47
N THR A 103 -6.56 -6.68 -4.60
CA THR A 103 -5.73 -7.25 -3.54
C THR A 103 -4.76 -6.21 -2.97
N VAL A 104 -4.56 -6.24 -1.65
CA VAL A 104 -3.56 -5.45 -0.92
C VAL A 104 -2.76 -6.40 -0.05
N GLU A 105 -1.44 -6.33 -0.07
CA GLU A 105 -0.63 -7.02 0.94
C GLU A 105 -0.70 -6.24 2.25
N LEU A 106 -1.13 -6.91 3.32
CA LEU A 106 -1.07 -6.42 4.70
C LEU A 106 0.20 -6.97 5.35
N ILE A 107 1.20 -6.12 5.51
CA ILE A 107 2.50 -6.56 6.02
C ILE A 107 2.50 -6.50 7.55
N ARG A 108 2.57 -7.66 8.17
CA ARG A 108 2.69 -7.81 9.62
C ARG A 108 4.13 -7.58 10.04
N GLY A 109 4.41 -6.44 10.66
CA GLY A 109 5.65 -6.21 11.40
C GLY A 109 5.67 -7.03 12.71
N VAL A 110 6.84 -7.15 13.33
CA VAL A 110 7.02 -7.93 14.59
C VAL A 110 6.11 -7.43 15.72
N HIS A 111 5.82 -6.14 15.74
CA HIS A 111 4.99 -5.51 16.79
C HIS A 111 3.52 -5.39 16.40
N THR A 112 3.14 -5.58 15.15
CA THR A 112 1.77 -5.37 14.65
C THR A 112 0.78 -6.27 15.40
N ALA A 113 -0.17 -5.65 16.09
CA ALA A 113 -1.22 -6.38 16.81
C ALA A 113 -2.28 -6.95 15.87
N GLU A 114 -2.91 -8.06 16.28
CA GLU A 114 -4.01 -8.69 15.53
C GLU A 114 -5.20 -7.74 15.34
N ARG A 115 -5.50 -6.91 16.36
CA ARG A 115 -6.55 -5.89 16.27
C ARG A 115 -6.31 -4.89 15.12
N THR A 116 -5.05 -4.51 14.90
CA THR A 116 -4.67 -3.59 13.83
C THR A 116 -4.91 -4.21 12.46
N LEU A 117 -4.53 -5.47 12.25
CA LEU A 117 -4.83 -6.21 11.03
C LEU A 117 -6.34 -6.31 10.78
N ASN A 118 -7.12 -6.61 11.83
CA ASN A 118 -8.57 -6.73 11.72
C ASN A 118 -9.23 -5.39 11.30
N ILE A 119 -8.75 -4.25 11.80
CA ILE A 119 -9.23 -2.92 11.38
C ILE A 119 -9.00 -2.73 9.88
N PHE A 120 -7.79 -3.03 9.37
CA PHE A 120 -7.50 -2.90 7.95
C PHE A 120 -8.23 -3.94 7.08
N HIS A 121 -8.43 -5.16 7.56
CA HIS A 121 -9.29 -6.13 6.87
C HIS A 121 -10.72 -5.60 6.71
N HIS A 122 -11.29 -5.02 7.77
CA HIS A 122 -12.62 -4.45 7.73
C HIS A 122 -12.69 -3.26 6.76
N LEU A 123 -11.73 -2.34 6.81
CA LEU A 123 -11.63 -1.22 5.88
C LEU A 123 -11.56 -1.71 4.42
N PHE A 124 -10.70 -2.68 4.12
CA PHE A 124 -10.54 -3.18 2.75
C PHE A 124 -11.78 -3.91 2.25
N ALA A 125 -12.48 -4.65 3.12
CA ALA A 125 -13.75 -5.26 2.77
C ALA A 125 -14.81 -4.21 2.35
N GLN A 126 -14.88 -3.06 3.06
CA GLN A 126 -15.75 -1.95 2.68
C GLN A 126 -15.36 -1.31 1.33
N LEU A 127 -14.08 -1.34 0.99
CA LEU A 127 -13.55 -0.85 -0.29
C LEU A 127 -13.60 -1.90 -1.42
N ASN A 128 -14.28 -3.04 -1.21
CA ASN A 128 -14.28 -4.18 -2.13
C ASN A 128 -12.87 -4.68 -2.49
N LYS A 129 -11.96 -4.63 -1.51
CA LYS A 129 -10.59 -5.14 -1.63
C LYS A 129 -10.39 -6.30 -0.65
N THR A 130 -9.42 -7.14 -0.96
CA THR A 130 -9.00 -8.25 -0.12
C THR A 130 -7.61 -7.97 0.44
N GLY A 131 -7.49 -7.83 1.76
CA GLY A 131 -6.21 -7.79 2.44
C GLY A 131 -5.64 -9.19 2.61
N ILE A 132 -4.41 -9.43 2.17
CA ILE A 132 -3.69 -10.68 2.39
C ILE A 132 -2.54 -10.42 3.34
N VAL A 133 -2.59 -11.07 4.52
CA VAL A 133 -1.53 -10.89 5.53
C VAL A 133 -0.28 -11.64 5.09
N VAL A 134 0.83 -10.90 5.08
CA VAL A 134 2.17 -11.43 4.81
C VAL A 134 3.12 -10.96 5.91
N ASN A 135 4.18 -11.70 6.18
CA ASN A 135 5.19 -11.28 7.15
C ASN A 135 6.13 -10.24 6.56
N ASP A 136 6.62 -9.33 7.43
CA ASP A 136 7.62 -8.33 7.08
C ASP A 136 8.93 -9.02 6.64
N SER A 137 9.22 -8.94 5.36
CA SER A 137 10.45 -9.45 4.77
C SER A 137 10.81 -8.64 3.51
N PRO A 138 12.08 -8.59 3.10
CA PRO A 138 12.50 -7.81 1.93
C PRO A 138 11.70 -8.14 0.67
N GLY A 139 11.02 -7.13 0.11
CA GLY A 139 10.20 -7.25 -1.10
C GLY A 139 8.86 -7.96 -0.89
N PHE A 140 8.50 -8.29 0.35
CA PHE A 140 7.27 -8.99 0.73
C PHE A 140 7.06 -10.27 -0.10
N VAL A 141 5.88 -10.49 -0.67
CA VAL A 141 5.62 -11.64 -1.56
C VAL A 141 5.73 -11.23 -3.03
N THR A 142 4.99 -10.21 -3.43
CA THR A 142 4.85 -9.85 -4.86
C THR A 142 6.15 -9.33 -5.44
N ASN A 143 6.80 -8.35 -4.80
CA ASN A 143 8.06 -7.80 -5.29
C ASN A 143 9.20 -8.82 -5.22
N ARG A 144 9.25 -9.62 -4.16
CA ARG A 144 10.28 -10.65 -4.03
C ARG A 144 10.22 -11.65 -5.17
N ALA A 145 9.03 -12.14 -5.50
CA ALA A 145 8.83 -13.09 -6.60
C ALA A 145 9.11 -12.41 -7.97
N MET A 146 8.61 -11.18 -8.16
CA MET A 146 8.81 -10.42 -9.40
C MET A 146 10.28 -10.11 -9.66
N MET A 147 11.06 -9.77 -8.63
CA MET A 147 12.49 -9.48 -8.80
C MET A 147 13.30 -10.68 -9.24
N ILE A 148 12.95 -11.89 -8.77
CA ILE A 148 13.58 -13.13 -9.25
C ILE A 148 13.24 -13.32 -10.74
N PHE A 149 11.99 -13.12 -11.12
CA PHE A 149 11.56 -13.23 -12.50
C PHE A 149 12.26 -12.22 -13.43
N VAL A 150 12.35 -10.95 -13.01
CA VAL A 150 13.07 -9.92 -13.79
C VAL A 150 14.55 -10.24 -13.90
N ASN A 151 15.16 -10.72 -12.81
CA ASN A 151 16.58 -11.12 -12.83
C ASN A 151 16.83 -12.29 -13.79
N GLU A 152 15.94 -13.27 -13.85
CA GLU A 152 16.01 -14.37 -14.81
C GLU A 152 15.88 -13.89 -16.26
N ALA A 153 14.97 -12.94 -16.52
CA ALA A 153 14.84 -12.33 -17.85
C ALA A 153 16.14 -11.62 -18.28
N ILE A 154 16.85 -10.97 -17.34
CA ILE A 154 18.16 -10.36 -17.61
C ILE A 154 19.21 -11.43 -17.96
N PHE A 155 19.23 -12.56 -17.25
CA PHE A 155 20.12 -13.69 -17.59
C PHE A 155 19.84 -14.25 -18.98
N MET A 156 18.56 -14.39 -19.38
CA MET A 156 18.20 -14.82 -20.73
C MET A 156 18.79 -13.89 -21.82
N VAL A 157 18.80 -12.57 -21.57
CA VAL A 157 19.46 -11.61 -22.49
C VAL A 157 20.98 -11.82 -22.49
N GLN A 158 21.59 -11.96 -21.32
CA GLN A 158 23.02 -12.17 -21.18
C GLN A 158 23.50 -13.48 -21.87
N GLU A 159 22.72 -14.53 -21.76
CA GLU A 159 22.96 -15.83 -22.36
C GLU A 159 22.60 -15.87 -23.88
N GLN A 160 22.14 -14.75 -24.43
CA GLN A 160 21.75 -14.61 -25.84
C GLN A 160 20.62 -15.57 -26.27
N ILE A 161 19.75 -15.96 -25.34
CA ILE A 161 18.59 -16.79 -25.64
C ILE A 161 17.59 -16.03 -26.49
N ALA A 162 17.33 -14.75 -26.17
CA ALA A 162 16.51 -13.85 -26.94
C ALA A 162 16.89 -12.39 -26.67
N ARG A 163 16.45 -11.48 -27.54
CA ARG A 163 16.59 -10.04 -27.31
C ARG A 163 15.61 -9.57 -26.25
N ALA A 164 15.91 -8.48 -25.55
CA ALA A 164 15.05 -7.93 -24.50
C ALA A 164 13.61 -7.67 -24.99
N GLU A 165 13.46 -7.10 -26.21
CA GLU A 165 12.17 -6.81 -26.80
C GLU A 165 11.34 -8.06 -27.11
N ASP A 166 12.00 -9.15 -27.47
CA ASP A 166 11.34 -10.42 -27.77
C ASP A 166 10.86 -11.09 -26.46
N ILE A 167 11.66 -11.05 -25.40
CA ILE A 167 11.29 -11.51 -24.05
C ILE A 167 10.07 -10.73 -23.55
N ASP A 168 10.12 -9.39 -23.61
CA ASP A 168 9.00 -8.52 -23.23
C ASP A 168 7.72 -8.83 -23.99
N THR A 169 7.84 -9.10 -25.30
CA THR A 169 6.71 -9.42 -26.15
C THR A 169 6.10 -10.76 -25.75
N LEU A 170 6.91 -11.78 -25.53
CA LEU A 170 6.45 -13.09 -25.10
C LEU A 170 5.67 -13.00 -23.80
N PHE A 171 6.19 -12.31 -22.76
CA PHE A 171 5.50 -12.20 -21.48
C PHE A 171 4.26 -11.30 -21.48
N LYS A 172 4.13 -10.40 -22.44
CA LYS A 172 2.90 -9.58 -22.63
C LYS A 172 1.79 -10.31 -23.39
N THR A 173 2.13 -11.33 -24.17
CA THR A 173 1.21 -11.95 -25.14
C THR A 173 0.92 -13.44 -24.89
N CYS A 174 1.65 -14.10 -24.02
CA CYS A 174 1.41 -15.51 -23.62
C CYS A 174 0.32 -15.68 -22.56
#